data_97fbc37dd9f9dff984c190ad771e876f
#
_entry.id   97fbc37dd9f9dff984c190ad771e876f
#
_cell.length_a   1.000
_cell.length_b   1.000
_cell.length_c   1.000
_cell.angle_alpha   90.00
_cell.angle_beta   90.00
_cell.angle_gamma   90.00
#
_symmetry.space_group_name_H-M   'P 1'
#
loop_
_entity.id
_entity.type
_entity.pdbx_description
1 polymer ?
#
loop_
_entity_poly.entity_id
_entity_poly.type
_entity_poly.pdbx_seq_one_letter_code
_entity_poly.pdbx_strand_id
1 'polypeptide(L)'
;KETLSKFVIAFQDWFETAFNKRFSYQALDVEARETALTDINGDPKERIVQGVVGVIKDDFATVPDKFLYDTVVYDSPKEKESIARSNIDEVVVFGKIPRKSIQVPLYFGGTTSPDFMYVLKKDEELMFNFIVETKDIKKDSSLREEEKLRIQSAKKFFETLADNGIN
;
A
#
# COMPACT_ATOMS: atom_id res chain seq x y z
N LYS A 1 -16.99 -23.06 30.45
CA LYS A 1 -16.40 -21.77 29.97
C LYS A 1 -14.95 -21.94 29.53
N GLU A 2 -14.13 -22.62 30.29
CA GLU A 2 -12.68 -22.85 30.01
C GLU A 2 -12.46 -23.61 28.68
N THR A 3 -13.25 -24.66 28.42
CA THR A 3 -13.17 -25.45 27.19
C THR A 3 -13.50 -24.62 25.94
N LEU A 4 -14.50 -23.75 26.04
CA LEU A 4 -14.87 -22.86 24.92
C LEU A 4 -13.74 -21.86 24.62
N SER A 5 -13.13 -21.28 25.65
CA SER A 5 -12.01 -20.36 25.46
C SER A 5 -10.81 -21.04 24.83
N LYS A 6 -10.47 -22.27 25.22
CA LYS A 6 -9.40 -23.07 24.60
C LYS A 6 -9.70 -23.40 23.14
N PHE A 7 -10.96 -23.72 22.82
CA PHE A 7 -11.38 -23.97 21.45
C PHE A 7 -11.27 -22.70 20.58
N VAL A 8 -11.73 -21.55 21.09
CA VAL A 8 -11.64 -20.28 20.35
C VAL A 8 -10.19 -19.92 20.07
N ILE A 9 -9.31 -20.03 21.06
CA ILE A 9 -7.87 -19.75 20.89
C ILE A 9 -7.26 -20.70 19.85
N ALA A 10 -7.50 -22.01 19.96
CA ALA A 10 -6.96 -22.98 19.02
C ALA A 10 -7.51 -22.79 17.59
N PHE A 11 -8.78 -22.39 17.46
CA PHE A 11 -9.37 -22.07 16.17
C PHE A 11 -8.76 -20.79 15.56
N GLN A 12 -8.56 -19.75 16.36
CA GLN A 12 -7.90 -18.52 15.93
C GLN A 12 -6.48 -18.79 15.47
N ASP A 13 -5.69 -19.53 16.27
CA ASP A 13 -4.33 -19.92 15.92
C ASP A 13 -4.27 -20.74 14.64
N TRP A 14 -5.17 -21.72 14.48
CA TRP A 14 -5.28 -22.47 13.24
C TRP A 14 -5.68 -21.60 12.06
N PHE A 15 -6.65 -20.70 12.23
CA PHE A 15 -7.11 -19.78 11.18
C PHE A 15 -5.96 -18.85 10.75
N GLU A 16 -5.25 -18.25 11.69
CA GLU A 16 -4.13 -17.36 11.40
C GLU A 16 -2.94 -18.07 10.78
N THR A 17 -2.61 -19.26 11.23
CA THR A 17 -1.39 -19.98 10.79
C THR A 17 -1.62 -20.85 9.57
N ALA A 18 -2.75 -21.56 9.48
CA ALA A 18 -3.03 -22.50 8.42
C ALA A 18 -3.82 -21.91 7.27
N PHE A 19 -4.86 -21.11 7.55
CA PHE A 19 -5.70 -20.52 6.53
C PHE A 19 -5.00 -19.39 5.81
N ASN A 20 -4.33 -18.48 6.53
CA ASN A 20 -3.58 -17.37 5.95
C ASN A 20 -2.46 -17.78 5.00
N LYS A 21 -1.90 -18.98 5.20
CA LYS A 21 -0.87 -19.54 4.31
C LYS A 21 -1.43 -20.16 3.04
N ARG A 22 -2.74 -20.42 2.97
CA ARG A 22 -3.37 -21.18 1.86
C ARG A 22 -4.06 -20.32 0.81
N PHE A 23 -4.39 -19.06 1.11
CA PHE A 23 -4.96 -18.20 0.09
C PHE A 23 -3.88 -17.78 -0.92
N SER A 24 -4.28 -17.60 -2.18
CA SER A 24 -3.43 -17.09 -3.25
C SER A 24 -4.21 -16.08 -4.08
N TYR A 25 -3.50 -15.23 -4.78
CA TYR A 25 -4.09 -14.34 -5.76
C TYR A 25 -3.93 -14.96 -7.15
N GLN A 26 -4.88 -14.71 -8.00
CA GLN A 26 -4.85 -15.11 -9.40
C GLN A 26 -5.25 -13.92 -10.26
N ALA A 27 -4.49 -13.64 -11.31
CA ALA A 27 -4.87 -12.65 -12.29
C ALA A 27 -6.15 -13.10 -13.00
N LEU A 28 -7.09 -12.17 -13.11
CA LEU A 28 -8.30 -12.35 -13.90
C LEU A 28 -8.17 -11.52 -15.16
N ASP A 29 -8.67 -12.04 -16.27
CA ASP A 29 -8.80 -11.28 -17.51
C ASP A 29 -10.00 -10.33 -17.37
N VAL A 30 -9.73 -9.13 -16.87
CA VAL A 30 -10.73 -8.08 -16.69
C VAL A 30 -10.31 -6.83 -17.46
N GLU A 31 -11.29 -6.15 -18.02
CA GLU A 31 -11.04 -4.88 -18.70
C GLU A 31 -10.46 -3.84 -17.72
N ALA A 32 -9.50 -3.05 -18.21
CA ALA A 32 -8.97 -1.91 -17.48
C ALA A 32 -10.10 -0.92 -17.15
N ARG A 33 -10.09 -0.40 -15.92
CA ARG A 33 -11.04 0.62 -15.48
C ARG A 33 -10.30 1.90 -15.20
N GLU A 34 -10.98 3.01 -15.42
CA GLU A 34 -10.48 4.31 -15.00
C GLU A 34 -10.20 4.33 -13.49
N THR A 35 -9.04 4.86 -13.10
CA THR A 35 -8.63 5.06 -11.71
C THR A 35 -8.33 6.55 -11.48
N ALA A 36 -7.88 6.91 -10.28
CA ALA A 36 -7.37 8.26 -10.05
C ALA A 36 -6.05 8.54 -10.80
N LEU A 37 -5.29 7.49 -11.16
CA LEU A 37 -3.99 7.58 -11.84
C LEU A 37 -4.09 7.40 -13.35
N THR A 38 -5.06 6.63 -13.83
CA THR A 38 -5.20 6.25 -15.23
C THR A 38 -6.57 6.61 -15.79
N ASP A 39 -6.63 6.91 -17.07
CA ASP A 39 -7.88 7.12 -17.80
C ASP A 39 -8.54 5.77 -18.17
N ILE A 40 -9.62 5.83 -18.95
CA ILE A 40 -10.40 4.65 -19.37
C ILE A 40 -9.59 3.72 -20.29
N ASN A 41 -8.56 4.20 -20.96
CA ASN A 41 -7.68 3.43 -21.82
C ASN A 41 -6.50 2.81 -21.05
N GLY A 42 -6.33 3.19 -19.77
CA GLY A 42 -5.20 2.80 -18.94
C GLY A 42 -4.00 3.75 -19.02
N ASP A 43 -4.11 4.85 -19.79
CA ASP A 43 -3.05 5.84 -19.92
C ASP A 43 -2.93 6.71 -18.67
N PRO A 44 -1.71 7.11 -18.27
CA PRO A 44 -1.50 7.97 -17.11
C PRO A 44 -2.18 9.33 -17.25
N LYS A 45 -2.86 9.77 -16.19
CA LYS A 45 -3.44 11.13 -16.14
C LYS A 45 -2.38 12.17 -15.83
N GLU A 46 -2.35 13.25 -16.60
CA GLU A 46 -1.46 14.40 -16.37
C GLU A 46 -1.84 15.19 -15.09
N ARG A 47 -3.09 15.12 -14.68
CA ARG A 47 -3.61 15.85 -13.51
C ARG A 47 -4.44 14.95 -12.62
N ILE A 48 -4.17 15.05 -11.33
CA ILE A 48 -4.87 14.30 -10.29
C ILE A 48 -5.54 15.27 -9.32
N VAL A 49 -6.80 14.99 -9.00
CA VAL A 49 -7.57 15.83 -8.07
C VAL A 49 -6.97 15.70 -6.65
N GLN A 50 -6.63 16.82 -6.03
CA GLN A 50 -6.03 16.86 -4.69
C GLN A 50 -6.77 15.98 -3.67
N GLY A 51 -8.10 16.05 -3.62
CA GLY A 51 -8.92 15.35 -2.63
C GLY A 51 -8.83 13.82 -2.69
N VAL A 52 -8.36 13.22 -3.81
CA VAL A 52 -8.11 11.77 -3.88
C VAL A 52 -6.72 11.41 -3.36
N VAL A 53 -5.79 12.36 -3.29
CA VAL A 53 -4.44 12.18 -2.74
C VAL A 53 -4.45 12.41 -1.23
N GLY A 54 -5.06 13.49 -0.77
CA GLY A 54 -5.15 13.83 0.65
C GLY A 54 -6.05 15.03 0.93
N VAL A 55 -6.36 15.26 2.20
CA VAL A 55 -7.25 16.34 2.64
C VAL A 55 -6.50 17.64 2.90
N ILE A 56 -5.28 17.54 3.44
CA ILE A 56 -4.48 18.69 3.85
C ILE A 56 -3.50 19.00 2.73
N LYS A 57 -3.61 20.20 2.16
CA LYS A 57 -2.62 20.77 1.25
C LYS A 57 -1.68 21.66 2.04
N ASP A 58 -0.38 21.50 1.86
CA ASP A 58 0.63 22.32 2.51
C ASP A 58 1.29 23.25 1.49
N ASP A 59 0.73 24.45 1.36
CA ASP A 59 1.22 25.45 0.41
C ASP A 59 2.57 26.05 0.83
N PHE A 60 3.04 25.78 2.05
CA PHE A 60 4.31 26.27 2.59
C PHE A 60 5.40 25.21 2.63
N ALA A 61 5.06 23.96 2.38
CA ALA A 61 6.06 22.90 2.34
C ALA A 61 6.89 22.99 1.06
N THR A 62 8.21 22.83 1.20
CA THR A 62 9.07 22.61 0.04
C THR A 62 8.75 21.22 -0.54
N VAL A 63 8.40 21.20 -1.81
CA VAL A 63 8.14 19.93 -2.51
C VAL A 63 9.49 19.26 -2.78
N PRO A 64 9.71 17.99 -2.33
CA PRO A 64 10.95 17.28 -2.62
C PRO A 64 11.11 17.03 -4.13
N ASP A 65 12.33 17.16 -4.67
CA ASP A 65 12.63 17.05 -6.10
C ASP A 65 12.19 15.72 -6.73
N LYS A 66 12.18 14.65 -5.95
CA LYS A 66 11.81 13.30 -6.39
C LYS A 66 10.34 12.96 -6.10
N PHE A 67 9.57 13.92 -5.58
CA PHE A 67 8.15 13.72 -5.31
C PHE A 67 7.34 13.81 -6.60
N LEU A 68 6.42 12.86 -6.78
CA LEU A 68 5.64 12.72 -8.01
C LEU A 68 4.72 13.92 -8.31
N TYR A 69 4.26 14.61 -7.27
CA TYR A 69 3.30 15.70 -7.40
C TYR A 69 3.97 17.06 -7.20
N ASP A 70 3.39 18.09 -7.80
CA ASP A 70 3.81 19.49 -7.69
C ASP A 70 3.43 20.15 -6.37
N THR A 71 2.71 19.46 -5.50
CA THR A 71 2.20 19.96 -4.23
C THR A 71 2.24 18.89 -3.15
N VAL A 72 2.63 19.24 -1.94
CA VAL A 72 2.60 18.34 -0.79
C VAL A 72 1.18 18.25 -0.25
N VAL A 73 0.58 17.06 -0.35
CA VAL A 73 -0.76 16.75 0.11
C VAL A 73 -0.72 15.51 1.00
N TYR A 74 -1.37 15.57 2.16
CA TYR A 74 -1.36 14.48 3.15
C TYR A 74 -2.67 14.41 3.94
N ASP A 75 -2.87 13.29 4.68
CA ASP A 75 -4.00 13.11 5.58
C ASP A 75 -3.60 13.18 7.05
N SER A 76 -2.31 12.99 7.36
CA SER A 76 -1.79 12.99 8.72
C SER A 76 -0.39 13.60 8.83
N PRO A 77 0.01 14.11 10.01
CA PRO A 77 1.38 14.59 10.24
C PRO A 77 2.44 13.53 9.95
N LYS A 78 2.13 12.24 10.15
CA LYS A 78 3.03 11.13 9.88
C LYS A 78 3.32 10.97 8.40
N GLU A 79 2.30 11.10 7.55
CA GLU A 79 2.46 11.08 6.10
C GLU A 79 3.30 12.26 5.62
N LYS A 80 3.08 13.47 6.18
CA LYS A 80 3.94 14.64 5.91
C LYS A 80 5.40 14.35 6.24
N GLU A 81 5.68 13.75 7.39
CA GLU A 81 7.04 13.35 7.80
C GLU A 81 7.63 12.32 6.83
N SER A 82 6.83 11.34 6.38
CA SER A 82 7.24 10.34 5.40
C SER A 82 7.61 10.98 4.06
N ILE A 83 6.81 11.94 3.58
CA ILE A 83 7.12 12.69 2.35
C ILE A 83 8.46 13.43 2.50
N ALA A 84 8.67 14.14 3.61
CA ALA A 84 9.89 14.90 3.83
C ALA A 84 11.16 14.03 3.92
N ARG A 85 11.04 12.79 4.42
CA ARG A 85 12.15 11.86 4.61
C ARG A 85 12.45 10.97 3.39
N SER A 86 11.58 10.97 2.39
CA SER A 86 11.70 10.06 1.24
C SER A 86 12.63 10.57 0.14
N ASN A 87 13.19 11.76 0.26
CA ASN A 87 14.11 12.34 -0.72
C ASN A 87 15.57 11.88 -0.46
N ILE A 88 15.82 10.58 -0.62
CA ILE A 88 17.13 9.94 -0.44
C ILE A 88 17.72 9.50 -1.79
N ASP A 89 19.03 9.23 -1.84
CA ASP A 89 19.76 9.02 -3.09
C ASP A 89 19.26 7.82 -3.90
N GLU A 90 18.90 6.73 -3.25
CA GLU A 90 18.42 5.50 -3.87
C GLU A 90 17.01 5.63 -4.46
N VAL A 91 16.24 6.64 -4.04
CA VAL A 91 14.91 6.90 -4.57
C VAL A 91 15.01 7.67 -5.89
N VAL A 92 14.40 7.16 -6.93
CA VAL A 92 14.27 7.82 -8.23
C VAL A 92 13.04 8.73 -8.25
N VAL A 93 11.91 8.19 -7.82
CA VAL A 93 10.65 8.93 -7.66
C VAL A 93 9.84 8.27 -6.55
N PHE A 94 9.07 9.07 -5.85
CA PHE A 94 8.12 8.59 -4.85
C PHE A 94 6.84 9.43 -4.85
N GLY A 95 5.77 8.85 -4.36
CA GLY A 95 4.50 9.58 -4.27
C GLY A 95 3.50 8.89 -3.36
N LYS A 96 2.57 9.68 -2.84
CA LYS A 96 1.40 9.16 -2.14
C LYS A 96 0.43 8.57 -3.17
N ILE A 97 -0.07 7.38 -2.90
CA ILE A 97 -1.02 6.71 -3.79
C ILE A 97 -2.41 7.32 -3.58
N PRO A 98 -3.07 7.79 -4.65
CA PRO A 98 -4.43 8.29 -4.55
C PRO A 98 -5.37 7.17 -4.05
N ARG A 99 -6.32 7.55 -3.23
CA ARG A 99 -7.28 6.60 -2.64
C ARG A 99 -7.96 5.75 -3.71
N LYS A 100 -8.03 4.45 -3.47
CA LYS A 100 -8.66 3.45 -4.36
C LYS A 100 -8.00 3.25 -5.73
N SER A 101 -6.84 3.83 -6.00
CA SER A 101 -6.12 3.60 -7.26
C SER A 101 -5.53 2.20 -7.32
N ILE A 102 -5.01 1.70 -6.21
CA ILE A 102 -4.56 0.32 -6.05
C ILE A 102 -5.38 -0.30 -4.93
N GLN A 103 -6.12 -1.35 -5.24
CA GLN A 103 -6.97 -2.04 -4.28
C GLN A 103 -6.54 -3.50 -4.18
N VAL A 104 -5.97 -3.87 -3.05
CA VAL A 104 -5.59 -5.24 -2.73
C VAL A 104 -6.79 -5.93 -2.09
N PRO A 105 -7.38 -6.95 -2.71
CA PRO A 105 -8.46 -7.72 -2.10
C PRO A 105 -7.99 -8.41 -0.83
N LEU A 106 -8.81 -8.43 0.20
CA LEU A 106 -8.53 -9.13 1.45
C LEU A 106 -9.29 -10.46 1.45
N TYR A 107 -8.63 -11.56 1.84
CA TYR A 107 -9.27 -12.88 1.87
C TYR A 107 -10.43 -12.97 2.88
N PHE A 108 -10.48 -12.06 3.83
CA PHE A 108 -11.56 -11.95 4.83
C PHE A 108 -12.62 -10.90 4.48
N GLY A 109 -12.57 -10.36 3.26
CA GLY A 109 -13.51 -9.38 2.70
C GLY A 109 -13.00 -7.94 2.74
N GLY A 110 -13.45 -7.15 1.78
CA GLY A 110 -13.00 -5.77 1.58
C GLY A 110 -11.69 -5.66 0.83
N THR A 111 -11.10 -4.47 0.86
CA THR A 111 -9.82 -4.16 0.20
C THR A 111 -8.93 -3.32 1.12
N THR A 112 -7.63 -3.35 0.88
CA THR A 112 -6.67 -2.38 1.40
C THR A 112 -5.92 -1.72 0.26
N SER A 113 -5.37 -0.53 0.51
CA SER A 113 -4.53 0.19 -0.46
C SER A 113 -3.19 0.53 0.19
N PRO A 114 -2.07 0.46 -0.54
CA PRO A 114 -0.83 1.05 -0.04
C PRO A 114 -0.95 2.58 0.02
N ASP A 115 -0.23 3.19 0.96
CA ASP A 115 -0.23 4.65 1.15
C ASP A 115 0.77 5.36 0.23
N PHE A 116 1.93 4.74 0.02
CA PHE A 116 3.03 5.29 -0.77
C PHE A 116 3.60 4.30 -1.76
N MET A 117 4.13 4.83 -2.86
CA MET A 117 4.94 4.11 -3.83
C MET A 117 6.31 4.74 -3.97
N TYR A 118 7.31 3.90 -4.22
CA TYR A 118 8.70 4.29 -4.42
C TYR A 118 9.26 3.54 -5.62
N VAL A 119 9.97 4.25 -6.47
CA VAL A 119 10.86 3.63 -7.45
C VAL A 119 12.27 3.79 -6.91
N LEU A 120 12.91 2.67 -6.61
CA LEU A 120 14.30 2.62 -6.15
C LEU A 120 15.21 2.18 -7.28
N LYS A 121 16.40 2.76 -7.35
CA LYS A 121 17.48 2.26 -8.21
C LYS A 121 18.45 1.45 -7.36
N LYS A 122 18.63 0.19 -7.73
CA LYS A 122 19.61 -0.70 -7.11
C LYS A 122 20.34 -1.48 -8.21
N ASP A 123 21.69 -1.41 -8.21
CA ASP A 123 22.52 -2.16 -9.15
C ASP A 123 22.12 -1.98 -10.63
N GLU A 124 21.76 -0.74 -11.04
CA GLU A 124 21.23 -0.35 -12.36
C GLU A 124 19.79 -0.84 -12.66
N GLU A 125 19.14 -1.55 -11.78
CA GLU A 125 17.74 -1.97 -11.92
C GLU A 125 16.79 -1.02 -11.20
N LEU A 126 15.61 -0.82 -11.77
CA LEU A 126 14.52 -0.06 -11.15
C LEU A 126 13.57 -1.04 -10.43
N MET A 127 13.32 -0.78 -9.17
CA MET A 127 12.45 -1.59 -8.33
C MET A 127 11.27 -0.78 -7.82
N PHE A 128 10.06 -1.27 -8.03
CA PHE A 128 8.86 -0.72 -7.41
C PHE A 128 8.70 -1.25 -5.99
N ASN A 129 8.39 -0.34 -5.07
CA ASN A 129 8.11 -0.69 -3.68
C ASN A 129 6.86 0.05 -3.20
N PHE A 130 6.03 -0.63 -2.42
CA PHE A 130 4.82 -0.07 -1.84
C PHE A 130 4.87 -0.11 -0.32
N ILE A 131 4.47 0.99 0.33
CA ILE A 131 4.24 1.04 1.77
C ILE A 131 2.74 1.02 2.02
N VAL A 132 2.28 -0.07 2.62
CA VAL A 132 0.85 -0.33 2.85
C VAL A 132 0.32 0.42 4.07
N GLU A 133 1.18 0.75 5.03
CA GLU A 133 0.78 1.39 6.28
C GLU A 133 1.90 2.28 6.84
N THR A 134 1.58 3.51 7.19
CA THR A 134 2.53 4.50 7.72
C THR A 134 2.37 4.78 9.22
N LYS A 135 1.68 3.92 9.96
CA LYS A 135 1.46 4.10 11.40
C LYS A 135 2.75 4.06 12.22
N ASP A 136 2.77 4.86 13.28
CA ASP A 136 3.90 4.92 14.21
C ASP A 136 3.92 3.71 15.15
N ILE A 137 4.39 2.58 14.65
CA ILE A 137 4.45 1.34 15.38
C ILE A 137 5.90 1.06 15.74
N LYS A 138 6.20 1.18 17.02
CA LYS A 138 7.54 0.90 17.55
C LYS A 138 7.88 -0.60 17.62
N LYS A 139 6.87 -1.50 17.52
CA LYS A 139 7.04 -2.95 17.54
C LYS A 139 5.86 -3.63 16.83
N ASP A 140 6.10 -4.74 16.13
CA ASP A 140 5.07 -5.56 15.49
C ASP A 140 3.97 -6.03 16.45
N SER A 141 4.32 -6.23 17.73
CA SER A 141 3.35 -6.60 18.78
C SER A 141 2.30 -5.52 19.09
N SER A 142 2.50 -4.29 18.59
CA SER A 142 1.55 -3.17 18.76
C SER A 142 0.54 -3.07 17.61
N LEU A 143 0.72 -3.85 16.53
CA LEU A 143 -0.23 -3.93 15.44
C LEU A 143 -1.49 -4.68 15.88
N ARG A 144 -2.66 -4.16 15.53
CA ARG A 144 -3.89 -4.92 15.62
C ARG A 144 -3.81 -6.12 14.68
N GLU A 145 -4.41 -7.24 15.05
CA GLU A 145 -4.41 -8.45 14.22
C GLU A 145 -4.93 -8.18 12.80
N GLU A 146 -5.97 -7.38 12.66
CA GLU A 146 -6.50 -6.98 11.35
C GLU A 146 -5.47 -6.23 10.48
N GLU A 147 -4.65 -5.38 11.08
CA GLU A 147 -3.59 -4.65 10.36
C GLU A 147 -2.49 -5.59 9.88
N LYS A 148 -2.11 -6.58 10.70
CA LYS A 148 -1.17 -7.62 10.29
C LYS A 148 -1.69 -8.41 9.10
N LEU A 149 -2.97 -8.78 9.12
CA LEU A 149 -3.61 -9.50 8.03
C LEU A 149 -3.67 -8.67 6.74
N ARG A 150 -3.92 -7.37 6.83
CA ARG A 150 -3.86 -6.44 5.68
C ARG A 150 -2.47 -6.38 5.07
N ILE A 151 -1.44 -6.24 5.90
CA ILE A 151 -0.04 -6.22 5.46
C ILE A 151 0.35 -7.55 4.79
N GLN A 152 -0.03 -8.69 5.38
CA GLN A 152 0.25 -10.00 4.80
C GLN A 152 -0.46 -10.20 3.45
N SER A 153 -1.73 -9.78 3.34
CA SER A 153 -2.48 -9.82 2.09
C SER A 153 -1.81 -8.98 1.02
N ALA A 154 -1.39 -7.76 1.35
CA ALA A 154 -0.72 -6.88 0.42
C ALA A 154 0.63 -7.46 -0.05
N LYS A 155 1.46 -7.98 0.85
CA LYS A 155 2.72 -8.64 0.49
C LYS A 155 2.49 -9.76 -0.52
N LYS A 156 1.58 -10.67 -0.22
CA LYS A 156 1.28 -11.81 -1.07
C LYS A 156 0.70 -11.41 -2.43
N PHE A 157 -0.10 -10.34 -2.46
CA PHE A 157 -0.62 -9.77 -3.70
C PHE A 157 0.50 -9.24 -4.59
N PHE A 158 1.39 -8.41 -4.05
CA PHE A 158 2.50 -7.83 -4.81
C PHE A 158 3.55 -8.87 -5.20
N GLU A 159 3.84 -9.87 -4.37
CA GLU A 159 4.67 -11.02 -4.74
C GLU A 159 4.08 -11.74 -5.95
N THR A 160 2.76 -11.99 -5.96
CA THR A 160 2.09 -12.63 -7.10
C THR A 160 2.17 -11.78 -8.37
N LEU A 161 2.08 -10.45 -8.26
CA LEU A 161 2.26 -9.55 -9.41
C LEU A 161 3.68 -9.60 -9.96
N ALA A 162 4.69 -9.59 -9.09
CA ALA A 162 6.10 -9.68 -9.49
C ALA A 162 6.38 -11.01 -10.20
N ASP A 163 5.88 -12.14 -9.69
CA ASP A 163 6.02 -13.46 -10.31
C ASP A 163 5.35 -13.54 -11.70
N ASN A 164 4.34 -12.69 -11.96
CA ASN A 164 3.69 -12.58 -13.27
C ASN A 164 4.35 -11.54 -14.20
N GLY A 165 5.54 -11.05 -13.88
CA GLY A 165 6.34 -10.15 -14.73
C GLY A 165 5.97 -8.67 -14.63
N ILE A 166 5.24 -8.28 -13.60
CA ILE A 166 5.01 -6.88 -13.22
C ILE A 166 6.03 -6.55 -12.13
N ASN A 167 7.23 -6.19 -12.54
CA ASN A 167 8.33 -5.76 -11.65
C ASN A 167 8.26 -4.26 -11.38
#